data_55d8cfc2789602ad18c41ade7a5ff219
#
_entry.id   55d8cfc2789602ad18c41ade7a5ff219
#
_cell.length_a   1.000
_cell.length_b   1.000
_cell.length_c   1.000
_cell.angle_alpha   90.00
_cell.angle_beta   90.00
_cell.angle_gamma   90.00
#
_symmetry.space_group_name_H-M   'P 1'
#
loop_
_entity.id
_entity.type
_entity.pdbx_description
1 polymer ?
#
loop_
_entity_poly.entity_id
_entity_poly.type
_entity_poly.pdbx_seq_one_letter_code
_entity_poly.pdbx_strand_id
1 'polypeptide(L)'
;MGLLIPEDIPLDKLPPSERRVIRRFQSTLKDTWLIIPRVDLIDDQRPYEIDVLLINDLQGIAAIEVKGGRLQIRDGEWYRRGQIVDPSPPRQAQDAAYELRGQLRRHSSLLRDIHVQPAVALPDLRALEDLADRLPSGVTPPQLFFSGDLADTQGRME
;
A
#
# COMPACT_ATOMS: atom_id res chain seq x y z
N MET A 1 11.66 4.88 14.93
CA MET A 1 11.30 3.66 14.15
C MET A 1 9.80 3.42 14.23
N GLY A 2 9.20 3.12 13.10
CA GLY A 2 7.79 2.75 13.06
C GLY A 2 7.51 1.48 13.87
N LEU A 3 6.34 1.39 14.49
CA LEU A 3 5.97 0.30 15.38
C LEU A 3 5.23 -0.79 14.62
N LEU A 4 5.81 -1.98 14.60
CA LEU A 4 5.21 -3.16 13.97
C LEU A 4 4.16 -3.78 14.90
N ILE A 5 2.99 -4.10 14.36
CA ILE A 5 1.90 -4.73 15.10
C ILE A 5 1.39 -5.95 14.32
N PRO A 6 1.43 -7.15 14.93
CA PRO A 6 2.06 -7.45 16.22
C PRO A 6 3.60 -7.39 16.14
N GLU A 7 4.24 -7.07 17.25
CA GLU A 7 5.72 -6.91 17.29
C GLU A 7 6.46 -8.20 16.90
N ASP A 8 5.88 -9.34 17.16
CA ASP A 8 6.46 -10.67 16.94
C ASP A 8 6.02 -11.32 15.63
N ILE A 9 5.41 -10.57 14.71
CA ILE A 9 5.00 -11.15 13.43
C ILE A 9 6.19 -11.75 12.69
N PRO A 10 6.06 -12.99 12.15
CA PRO A 10 7.17 -13.65 11.47
C PRO A 10 7.37 -13.07 10.07
N LEU A 11 8.11 -11.97 9.94
CA LEU A 11 8.35 -11.29 8.66
C LEU A 11 9.00 -12.19 7.61
N ASP A 12 9.79 -13.17 8.04
CA ASP A 12 10.45 -14.12 7.15
C ASP A 12 9.47 -15.03 6.41
N LYS A 13 8.24 -15.16 6.89
CA LYS A 13 7.17 -15.91 6.21
C LYS A 13 6.41 -15.08 5.17
N LEU A 14 6.61 -13.78 5.14
CA LEU A 14 5.99 -12.92 4.14
C LEU A 14 6.76 -12.97 2.81
N PRO A 15 6.10 -12.68 1.68
CA PRO A 15 6.80 -12.54 0.41
C PRO A 15 7.97 -11.55 0.53
N PRO A 16 9.10 -11.79 -0.17
CA PRO A 16 10.28 -10.92 -0.05
C PRO A 16 10.02 -9.44 -0.33
N SER A 17 9.16 -9.13 -1.30
CA SER A 17 8.78 -7.75 -1.63
C SER A 17 8.05 -7.05 -0.49
N GLU A 18 7.08 -7.73 0.13
CA GLU A 18 6.35 -7.18 1.28
C GLU A 18 7.27 -6.97 2.47
N ARG A 19 8.13 -7.94 2.75
CA ARG A 19 9.09 -7.87 3.84
C ARG A 19 10.04 -6.68 3.68
N ARG A 20 10.53 -6.42 2.46
CA ARG A 20 11.39 -5.26 2.19
C ARG A 20 10.68 -3.94 2.44
N VAL A 21 9.45 -3.82 1.99
CA VAL A 21 8.64 -2.63 2.20
C VAL A 21 8.40 -2.39 3.69
N ILE A 22 8.00 -3.43 4.43
CA ILE A 22 7.75 -3.32 5.87
C ILE A 22 9.01 -2.90 6.62
N ARG A 23 10.15 -3.50 6.31
CA ARG A 23 11.43 -3.14 6.96
C ARG A 23 11.84 -1.70 6.66
N ARG A 24 11.57 -1.20 5.45
CA ARG A 24 11.80 0.20 5.12
C ARG A 24 10.90 1.12 5.93
N PHE A 25 9.62 0.81 6.04
CA PHE A 25 8.71 1.58 6.89
C PHE A 25 9.17 1.58 8.35
N GLN A 26 9.58 0.43 8.89
CA GLN A 26 10.11 0.38 10.25
C GLN A 26 11.30 1.31 10.45
N SER A 27 12.24 1.33 9.49
CA SER A 27 13.47 2.11 9.62
C SER A 27 13.29 3.60 9.34
N THR A 28 12.30 3.99 8.52
CA THR A 28 12.14 5.37 8.05
C THR A 28 11.02 6.14 8.73
N LEU A 29 9.95 5.46 9.16
CA LEU A 29 8.84 6.12 9.86
C LEU A 29 9.17 6.31 11.34
N LYS A 30 8.64 7.38 11.91
CA LYS A 30 8.73 7.64 13.36
C LYS A 30 7.88 6.64 14.15
N ASP A 31 8.11 6.56 15.45
CA ASP A 31 7.40 5.65 16.36
C ASP A 31 5.91 6.03 16.59
N THR A 32 5.47 7.16 16.04
CA THR A 32 4.06 7.54 16.00
C THR A 32 3.27 6.77 14.93
N TRP A 33 3.95 6.04 14.06
CA TRP A 33 3.32 5.23 13.02
C TRP A 33 3.20 3.77 13.45
N LEU A 34 2.00 3.21 13.27
CA LEU A 34 1.76 1.78 13.40
C LEU A 34 1.83 1.14 12.02
N ILE A 35 2.53 0.01 11.94
CA ILE A 35 2.72 -0.77 10.72
C ILE A 35 2.06 -2.13 10.94
N ILE A 36 1.00 -2.42 10.20
CA ILE A 36 0.22 -3.66 10.36
C ILE A 36 0.28 -4.43 9.05
N PRO A 37 1.10 -5.50 8.99
CA PRO A 37 1.16 -6.36 7.80
C PRO A 37 -0.09 -7.23 7.68
N ARG A 38 -0.50 -7.47 6.45
CA ARG A 38 -1.53 -8.45 6.09
C ARG A 38 -2.83 -8.33 6.88
N VAL A 39 -3.59 -7.31 6.55
CA VAL A 39 -4.93 -7.14 7.09
C VAL A 39 -5.95 -7.76 6.16
N ASP A 40 -6.66 -8.77 6.65
CA ASP A 40 -7.75 -9.41 5.91
C ASP A 40 -9.06 -8.72 6.22
N LEU A 41 -9.76 -8.30 5.17
CA LEU A 41 -11.09 -7.70 5.26
C LEU A 41 -12.10 -8.68 4.68
N ILE A 42 -12.99 -9.17 5.52
CA ILE A 42 -14.00 -10.14 5.12
C ILE A 42 -15.33 -9.42 4.95
N ASP A 43 -15.93 -9.52 3.77
CA ASP A 43 -17.31 -9.15 3.56
C ASP A 43 -18.10 -10.38 3.07
N ASP A 44 -19.43 -10.23 2.90
CA ASP A 44 -20.32 -11.35 2.54
C ASP A 44 -20.08 -11.87 1.12
N GLN A 45 -19.35 -11.15 0.28
CA GLN A 45 -19.23 -11.48 -1.14
C GLN A 45 -17.83 -11.93 -1.53
N ARG A 46 -16.79 -11.30 -1.00
CA ARG A 46 -15.41 -11.65 -1.31
C ARG A 46 -14.42 -11.11 -0.26
N PRO A 47 -13.28 -11.78 -0.10
CA PRO A 47 -12.23 -11.26 0.76
C PRO A 47 -11.46 -10.15 0.07
N TYR A 48 -10.97 -9.20 0.87
CA TYR A 48 -9.97 -8.22 0.47
C TYR A 48 -8.77 -8.36 1.39
N GLU A 49 -7.58 -8.14 0.88
CA GLU A 49 -6.36 -8.13 1.67
C GLU A 49 -5.66 -6.79 1.50
N ILE A 50 -5.18 -6.23 2.60
CA ILE A 50 -4.28 -5.09 2.60
C ILE A 50 -2.91 -5.62 2.96
N ASP A 51 -1.92 -5.46 2.06
CA ASP A 51 -0.58 -5.99 2.29
C ASP A 51 0.09 -5.29 3.47
N VAL A 52 0.00 -3.96 3.53
CA VAL A 52 0.54 -3.16 4.63
C VAL A 52 -0.42 -2.03 4.96
N LEU A 53 -0.85 -1.97 6.22
CA LEU A 53 -1.67 -0.88 6.74
C LEU A 53 -0.80 0.02 7.60
N LEU A 54 -0.80 1.33 7.31
CA LEU A 54 -0.11 2.33 8.11
C LEU A 54 -1.13 3.20 8.81
N ILE A 55 -0.94 3.41 10.12
CA ILE A 55 -1.84 4.23 10.94
C ILE A 55 -1.04 5.24 11.73
N ASN A 56 -1.49 6.50 11.67
CA ASN A 56 -1.00 7.58 12.50
C ASN A 56 -2.19 8.42 12.98
N ASP A 57 -2.21 8.76 14.25
CA ASP A 57 -3.34 9.46 14.85
C ASP A 57 -3.57 10.88 14.31
N LEU A 58 -2.52 11.52 13.81
CA LEU A 58 -2.59 12.88 13.25
C LEU A 58 -2.75 12.89 11.74
N GLN A 59 -2.12 11.95 11.05
CA GLN A 59 -2.03 11.96 9.58
C GLN A 59 -3.01 11.00 8.89
N GLY A 60 -3.52 10.01 9.62
CA GLY A 60 -4.57 9.13 9.13
C GLY A 60 -4.12 7.72 8.82
N ILE A 61 -4.78 7.11 7.82
CA ILE A 61 -4.62 5.70 7.49
C ILE A 61 -4.23 5.58 6.02
N ALA A 62 -3.24 4.74 5.73
CA ALA A 62 -2.86 4.37 4.37
C ALA A 62 -2.95 2.85 4.19
N ALA A 63 -3.64 2.42 3.15
CA ALA A 63 -3.74 1.02 2.75
C ALA A 63 -2.85 0.81 1.53
N ILE A 64 -1.82 -0.03 1.67
CA ILE A 64 -0.75 -0.16 0.69
C ILE A 64 -0.77 -1.55 0.09
N GLU A 65 -0.90 -1.60 -1.24
CA GLU A 65 -0.69 -2.79 -2.06
C GLU A 65 0.77 -2.88 -2.45
N VAL A 66 1.40 -4.03 -2.26
CA VAL A 66 2.80 -4.24 -2.62
C VAL A 66 2.89 -5.15 -3.84
N LYS A 67 3.57 -4.69 -4.87
CA LYS A 67 3.83 -5.49 -6.07
C LYS A 67 5.33 -5.61 -6.32
N GLY A 68 5.85 -6.80 -6.10
CA GLY A 68 7.22 -7.13 -6.43
C GLY A 68 7.40 -7.42 -7.91
N GLY A 69 8.66 -7.42 -8.35
CA GLY A 69 9.02 -7.65 -9.74
C GLY A 69 8.96 -6.39 -10.57
N ARG A 70 9.22 -6.56 -11.86
CA ARG A 70 9.21 -5.45 -12.81
C ARG A 70 7.85 -5.37 -13.48
N LEU A 71 7.09 -4.35 -13.12
CA LEU A 71 5.83 -4.03 -13.77
C LEU A 71 6.09 -3.01 -14.87
N GLN A 72 5.21 -3.03 -15.88
CA GLN A 72 5.18 -2.04 -16.96
C GLN A 72 3.75 -1.62 -17.22
N ILE A 73 3.56 -0.38 -17.63
CA ILE A 73 2.28 0.12 -18.11
C ILE A 73 2.39 0.34 -19.60
N ARG A 74 1.48 -0.28 -20.37
CA ARG A 74 1.36 -0.12 -21.82
C ARG A 74 -0.11 0.11 -22.17
N ASP A 75 -0.38 1.15 -22.93
CA ASP A 75 -1.74 1.47 -23.37
C ASP A 75 -2.76 1.53 -22.21
N GLY A 76 -2.32 2.07 -21.06
CA GLY A 76 -3.15 2.20 -19.86
C GLY A 76 -3.30 0.93 -19.03
N GLU A 77 -2.74 -0.19 -19.47
CA GLU A 77 -2.82 -1.48 -18.78
C GLU A 77 -1.53 -1.83 -18.06
N TRP A 78 -1.66 -2.49 -16.92
CA TRP A 78 -0.51 -2.95 -16.13
C TRP A 78 -0.13 -4.37 -16.51
N TYR A 79 1.17 -4.60 -16.68
CA TYR A 79 1.73 -5.90 -17.04
C TYR A 79 2.83 -6.31 -16.08
N ARG A 80 2.91 -7.61 -15.82
CA ARG A 80 4.03 -8.25 -15.13
C ARG A 80 4.40 -9.51 -15.88
N ARG A 81 5.69 -9.60 -16.27
CA ARG A 81 6.21 -10.73 -17.08
C ARG A 81 5.39 -10.97 -18.35
N GLY A 82 4.98 -9.89 -19.01
CA GLY A 82 4.21 -9.96 -20.25
C GLY A 82 2.74 -10.32 -20.07
N GLN A 83 2.27 -10.52 -18.85
CA GLN A 83 0.87 -10.84 -18.55
C GLN A 83 0.18 -9.64 -17.91
N ILE A 84 -1.07 -9.42 -18.29
CA ILE A 84 -1.88 -8.35 -17.71
C ILE A 84 -2.15 -8.59 -16.24
N VAL A 85 -2.05 -7.54 -15.44
CA VAL A 85 -2.43 -7.54 -14.01
C VAL A 85 -3.82 -6.91 -13.89
N ASP A 86 -4.83 -7.74 -13.70
CA ASP A 86 -6.22 -7.31 -13.63
C ASP A 86 -6.90 -7.92 -12.39
N PRO A 87 -7.48 -7.11 -11.48
CA PRO A 87 -7.48 -5.64 -11.49
C PRO A 87 -6.07 -5.06 -11.33
N SER A 88 -5.88 -3.82 -11.80
CA SER A 88 -4.59 -3.13 -11.69
C SER A 88 -4.18 -2.92 -10.22
N PRO A 89 -2.89 -2.79 -9.91
CA PRO A 89 -2.45 -2.54 -8.55
C PRO A 89 -3.11 -1.32 -7.89
N PRO A 90 -3.24 -0.16 -8.56
CA PRO A 90 -3.98 0.95 -7.97
C PRO A 90 -5.45 0.62 -7.68
N ARG A 91 -6.09 -0.15 -8.55
CA ARG A 91 -7.48 -0.56 -8.34
C ARG A 91 -7.60 -1.50 -7.13
N GLN A 92 -6.69 -2.45 -7.00
CA GLN A 92 -6.66 -3.34 -5.83
C GLN A 92 -6.53 -2.54 -4.53
N ALA A 93 -5.62 -1.56 -4.51
CA ALA A 93 -5.42 -0.69 -3.35
C ALA A 93 -6.68 0.14 -3.04
N GLN A 94 -7.30 0.71 -4.06
CA GLN A 94 -8.53 1.51 -3.92
C GLN A 94 -9.69 0.68 -3.37
N ASP A 95 -9.89 -0.51 -3.91
CA ASP A 95 -11.00 -1.39 -3.48
C ASP A 95 -10.82 -1.81 -2.02
N ALA A 96 -9.60 -2.18 -1.62
CA ALA A 96 -9.30 -2.53 -0.24
C ALA A 96 -9.45 -1.34 0.71
N ALA A 97 -8.98 -0.16 0.32
CA ALA A 97 -9.12 1.07 1.11
C ALA A 97 -10.59 1.44 1.29
N TYR A 98 -11.39 1.33 0.24
CA TYR A 98 -12.83 1.59 0.28
C TYR A 98 -13.55 0.62 1.24
N GLU A 99 -13.21 -0.67 1.18
CA GLU A 99 -13.80 -1.67 2.06
C GLU A 99 -13.44 -1.42 3.53
N LEU A 100 -12.16 -1.12 3.81
CA LEU A 100 -11.73 -0.79 5.17
C LEU A 100 -12.48 0.43 5.70
N ARG A 101 -12.57 1.48 4.90
CA ARG A 101 -13.31 2.70 5.28
C ARG A 101 -14.76 2.39 5.62
N GLY A 102 -15.41 1.57 4.79
CA GLY A 102 -16.79 1.16 5.03
C GLY A 102 -16.96 0.39 6.33
N GLN A 103 -16.08 -0.56 6.62
CA GLN A 103 -16.11 -1.33 7.87
C GLN A 103 -15.87 -0.44 9.09
N LEU A 104 -14.92 0.48 9.03
CA LEU A 104 -14.65 1.41 10.13
C LEU A 104 -15.87 2.29 10.42
N ARG A 105 -16.50 2.83 9.39
CA ARG A 105 -17.71 3.66 9.53
C ARG A 105 -18.87 2.90 10.13
N ARG A 106 -19.06 1.64 9.76
CA ARG A 106 -20.11 0.78 10.34
C ARG A 106 -19.82 0.41 11.78
N HIS A 107 -18.54 0.32 12.13
CA HIS A 107 -18.12 -0.04 13.49
C HIS A 107 -18.36 1.10 14.49
N SER A 108 -18.16 2.35 14.10
CA SER A 108 -18.31 3.49 15.02
C SER A 108 -18.71 4.76 14.26
N SER A 109 -19.69 5.47 14.81
CA SER A 109 -20.10 6.78 14.30
C SER A 109 -18.99 7.84 14.44
N LEU A 110 -18.04 7.63 15.33
CA LEU A 110 -16.87 8.51 15.48
C LEU A 110 -15.94 8.44 14.27
N LEU A 111 -16.01 7.35 13.50
CA LEU A 111 -15.20 7.12 12.30
C LEU A 111 -15.92 7.49 11.00
N ARG A 112 -17.04 8.19 11.09
CA ARG A 112 -17.87 8.57 9.94
C ARG A 112 -17.10 9.33 8.87
N ASP A 113 -16.20 10.21 9.26
CA ASP A 113 -15.44 11.07 8.35
C ASP A 113 -14.01 10.58 8.12
N ILE A 114 -13.71 9.35 8.53
CA ILE A 114 -12.36 8.81 8.37
C ILE A 114 -12.04 8.61 6.90
N HIS A 115 -10.81 8.93 6.52
CA HIS A 115 -10.27 8.71 5.20
C HIS A 115 -9.21 7.63 5.23
N VAL A 116 -9.23 6.72 4.25
CA VAL A 116 -8.20 5.71 4.04
C VAL A 116 -7.56 5.98 2.68
N GLN A 117 -6.28 6.33 2.68
CA GLN A 117 -5.52 6.63 1.47
C GLN A 117 -5.01 5.33 0.84
N PRO A 118 -5.41 5.00 -0.40
CA PRO A 118 -4.80 3.89 -1.11
C PRO A 118 -3.43 4.28 -1.67
N ALA A 119 -2.51 3.32 -1.70
CA ALA A 119 -1.20 3.49 -2.32
C ALA A 119 -0.65 2.16 -2.82
N VAL A 120 0.30 2.21 -3.74
CA VAL A 120 1.00 1.04 -4.29
C VAL A 120 2.48 1.20 -4.05
N ALA A 121 3.12 0.20 -3.46
CA ALA A 121 4.57 0.14 -3.30
C ALA A 121 5.17 -0.78 -4.35
N LEU A 122 6.17 -0.27 -5.05
CA LEU A 122 6.88 -0.93 -6.15
C LEU A 122 8.38 -1.03 -5.79
N PRO A 123 8.76 -1.94 -4.87
CA PRO A 123 10.11 -1.93 -4.30
C PRO A 123 11.20 -2.34 -5.29
N ASP A 124 10.84 -2.95 -6.42
CA ASP A 124 11.80 -3.38 -7.44
C ASP A 124 12.00 -2.37 -8.57
N LEU A 125 11.26 -1.26 -8.56
CA LEU A 125 11.38 -0.17 -9.52
C LEU A 125 11.96 1.06 -8.83
N ARG A 126 12.91 1.74 -9.48
CA ARG A 126 13.58 2.91 -8.89
C ARG A 126 12.71 4.16 -8.93
N ALA A 127 12.05 4.37 -10.06
CA ALA A 127 11.34 5.59 -10.36
C ALA A 127 10.28 5.35 -11.43
N LEU A 128 9.49 6.38 -11.69
CA LEU A 128 8.40 6.33 -12.66
C LEU A 128 8.85 5.88 -14.06
N GLU A 129 10.05 6.28 -14.48
CA GLU A 129 10.59 5.95 -15.80
C GLU A 129 10.75 4.44 -16.02
N ASP A 130 10.97 3.68 -14.93
CA ASP A 130 11.07 2.22 -15.00
C ASP A 130 9.70 1.56 -15.20
N LEU A 131 8.62 2.27 -14.92
CA LEU A 131 7.24 1.77 -15.01
C LEU A 131 6.57 2.17 -16.33
N ALA A 132 6.65 3.43 -16.70
CA ALA A 132 5.95 3.98 -17.85
C ALA A 132 6.50 5.35 -18.23
N ASP A 133 6.31 5.74 -19.51
CA ASP A 133 6.61 7.09 -19.98
C ASP A 133 5.63 8.11 -19.38
N ARG A 134 4.39 7.68 -19.17
CA ARG A 134 3.35 8.49 -18.54
C ARG A 134 2.36 7.59 -17.80
N LEU A 135 1.73 8.13 -16.75
CA LEU A 135 0.73 7.39 -15.99
C LEU A 135 -0.62 7.38 -16.71
N PRO A 136 -1.40 6.28 -16.58
CA PRO A 136 -2.78 6.26 -17.03
C PRO A 136 -3.63 7.29 -16.27
N SER A 137 -4.78 7.63 -16.87
CA SER A 137 -5.75 8.49 -16.23
C SER A 137 -6.18 7.94 -14.87
N GLY A 138 -6.28 8.80 -13.87
CA GLY A 138 -6.69 8.41 -12.51
C GLY A 138 -5.58 7.89 -11.61
N VAL A 139 -4.36 7.72 -12.11
CA VAL A 139 -3.19 7.34 -11.30
C VAL A 139 -2.28 8.53 -11.15
N THR A 140 -1.95 8.89 -9.94
CA THR A 140 -1.08 10.04 -9.64
C THR A 140 0.22 9.58 -8.99
N PRO A 141 1.35 10.29 -9.24
CA PRO A 141 2.64 9.95 -8.63
C PRO A 141 2.61 9.79 -7.10
N PRO A 142 1.89 10.63 -6.32
CA PRO A 142 1.82 10.46 -4.87
C PRO A 142 1.24 9.14 -4.38
N GLN A 143 0.53 8.41 -5.24
CA GLN A 143 -0.03 7.10 -4.91
C GLN A 143 0.97 5.96 -5.11
N LEU A 144 2.14 6.23 -5.70
CA LEU A 144 3.16 5.22 -6.00
C LEU A 144 4.40 5.45 -5.15
N PHE A 145 4.88 4.38 -4.52
CA PHE A 145 6.14 4.37 -3.77
C PHE A 145 7.15 3.50 -4.51
N PHE A 146 8.17 4.12 -5.08
CA PHE A 146 9.31 3.42 -5.69
C PHE A 146 10.39 3.15 -4.64
N SER A 147 11.42 2.40 -4.99
CA SER A 147 12.48 2.07 -4.06
C SER A 147 13.19 3.32 -3.49
N GLY A 148 13.31 4.38 -4.28
CA GLY A 148 13.85 5.66 -3.82
C GLY A 148 12.93 6.37 -2.82
N ASP A 149 11.63 6.33 -3.05
CA ASP A 149 10.62 6.92 -2.15
C ASP A 149 10.57 6.20 -0.81
N LEU A 150 10.79 4.89 -0.81
CA LEU A 150 10.82 4.10 0.43
C LEU A 150 11.99 4.49 1.35
N ALA A 151 13.01 5.15 0.81
CA ALA A 151 14.10 5.68 1.62
C ALA A 151 13.72 6.98 2.35
N ASP A 152 12.68 7.68 1.88
CA ASP A 152 12.19 8.94 2.47
C ASP A 152 10.67 8.90 2.68
N THR A 153 10.20 7.79 3.25
CA THR A 153 8.76 7.57 3.44
C THR A 153 8.14 8.63 4.34
N GLN A 154 8.85 9.07 5.37
CA GLN A 154 8.33 10.05 6.32
C GLN A 154 7.97 11.38 5.61
N GLY A 155 8.85 11.87 4.76
CA GLY A 155 8.57 13.10 3.99
C GLY A 155 7.40 12.95 3.03
N ARG A 156 7.16 11.75 2.50
CA ARG A 156 6.04 11.47 1.61
C ARG A 156 4.70 11.38 2.34
N MET A 157 4.71 10.95 3.61
CA MET A 157 3.51 10.76 4.40
C MET A 157 3.08 12.03 5.15
N GLU A 158 3.97 13.00 5.29
CA GLU A 158 3.69 14.31 5.87
C GLU A 158 3.15 15.29 4.81
#